data_104160afe9feb3b0198380a08ddc5e06
#
_entry.id   104160afe9feb3b0198380a08ddc5e06
#
_cell.length_a   1.000
_cell.length_b   1.000
_cell.length_c   1.000
_cell.angle_alpha   90.00
_cell.angle_beta   90.00
_cell.angle_gamma   90.00
#
_symmetry.space_group_name_H-M   'P 1'
#
loop_
_entity.id
_entity.type
_entity.pdbx_description
1 polymer ?
#
loop_
_entity_poly.entity_id
_entity_poly.type
_entity_poly.pdbx_seq_one_letter_code
_entity_poly.pdbx_strand_id
1 'polypeptide(L)'
;MTTKVLIVEDDLLNRMFYEAVFNQRGYELMLVDDGARVLDAVGDFAPDLITMDIHLPHVSGRKLIREIKRNPETAQIPILAITAYAGKRDEEGIRRAGASGYLAKPLSIDQLLDEVDTLLGEPVH
;
A
#
# COMPACT_ATOMS: atom_id res chain seq x y z
N MET A 1 5.16 9.65 17.94
CA MET A 1 5.14 8.22 17.58
C MET A 1 5.52 8.07 16.14
N THR A 2 6.24 7.01 15.82
CA THR A 2 6.73 6.77 14.46
C THR A 2 5.61 6.15 13.61
N THR A 3 5.42 6.69 12.41
CA THR A 3 4.46 6.14 11.45
C THR A 3 5.04 4.85 10.84
N LYS A 4 4.26 3.80 10.84
CA LYS A 4 4.65 2.50 10.29
C LYS A 4 3.99 2.29 8.94
N VAL A 5 4.79 1.97 7.92
CA VAL A 5 4.29 1.71 6.56
C VAL A 5 4.74 0.31 6.12
N LEU A 6 3.76 -0.50 5.74
CA LEU A 6 4.03 -1.81 5.16
C LEU A 6 4.00 -1.67 3.63
N ILE A 7 5.08 -2.08 2.98
CA ILE A 7 5.22 -1.99 1.53
C ILE A 7 5.14 -3.38 0.94
N VAL A 8 4.11 -3.64 0.13
CA VAL A 8 3.93 -4.91 -0.57
C VAL A 8 4.29 -4.71 -2.04
N GLU A 9 5.43 -5.20 -2.44
CA GLU A 9 5.97 -5.01 -3.78
C GLU A 9 7.01 -6.08 -4.07
N ASP A 10 6.87 -6.79 -5.17
CA ASP A 10 7.80 -7.85 -5.56
C ASP A 10 8.97 -7.36 -6.41
N ASP A 11 8.83 -6.21 -7.08
CA ASP A 11 9.90 -5.66 -7.91
C ASP A 11 10.92 -4.90 -7.06
N LEU A 12 12.19 -5.30 -7.18
CA LEU A 12 13.26 -4.71 -6.37
C LEU A 12 13.41 -3.22 -6.59
N LEU A 13 13.36 -2.74 -7.83
CA LEU A 13 13.55 -1.31 -8.12
C LEU A 13 12.42 -0.48 -7.53
N ASN A 14 11.19 -0.97 -7.61
CA ASN A 14 10.05 -0.28 -7.02
C ASN A 14 10.16 -0.26 -5.49
N ARG A 15 10.57 -1.38 -4.88
CA ARG A 15 10.80 -1.41 -3.42
C ARG A 15 11.84 -0.39 -3.00
N MET A 16 12.95 -0.30 -3.73
CA MET A 16 14.01 0.66 -3.43
C MET A 16 13.51 2.11 -3.53
N PHE A 17 12.67 2.38 -4.53
CA PHE A 17 12.08 3.70 -4.70
C PHE A 17 11.20 4.08 -3.49
N TYR A 18 10.27 3.20 -3.12
CA TYR A 18 9.38 3.46 -1.99
C TYR A 18 10.17 3.60 -0.69
N GLU A 19 11.14 2.72 -0.48
CA GLU A 19 11.98 2.75 0.72
C GLU A 19 12.72 4.07 0.83
N ALA A 20 13.34 4.54 -0.26
CA ALA A 20 14.07 5.79 -0.26
C ALA A 20 13.18 6.98 0.07
N VAL A 21 12.00 7.03 -0.55
CA VAL A 21 11.05 8.13 -0.33
C VAL A 21 10.55 8.14 1.10
N PHE A 22 10.14 6.99 1.62
CA PHE A 22 9.56 6.92 2.97
C PHE A 22 10.62 7.07 4.08
N ASN A 23 11.86 6.63 3.84
CA ASN A 23 12.93 6.84 4.80
C ASN A 23 13.20 8.33 5.03
N GLN A 24 13.03 9.16 4.02
CA GLN A 24 13.17 10.61 4.17
C GLN A 24 12.13 11.21 5.10
N ARG A 25 10.97 10.55 5.22
CA ARG A 25 9.91 10.95 6.14
C ARG A 25 10.11 10.39 7.55
N GLY A 26 11.12 9.56 7.74
CA GLY A 26 11.38 8.94 9.04
C GLY A 26 10.40 7.84 9.41
N TYR A 27 9.71 7.25 8.44
CA TYR A 27 8.77 6.16 8.70
C TYR A 27 9.50 4.88 9.05
N GLU A 28 8.88 4.07 9.89
CA GLU A 28 9.34 2.71 10.14
C GLU A 28 8.73 1.80 9.06
N LEU A 29 9.56 1.05 8.35
CA LEU A 29 9.14 0.29 7.18
C LEU A 29 9.25 -1.21 7.38
N MET A 30 8.30 -1.94 6.80
CA MET A 30 8.42 -3.38 6.59
C MET A 30 8.15 -3.65 5.11
N LEU A 31 9.04 -4.39 4.46
CA LEU A 31 8.92 -4.73 3.05
C LEU A 31 8.52 -6.19 2.92
N VAL A 32 7.48 -6.46 2.13
CA VAL A 32 7.02 -7.81 1.85
C VAL A 32 7.00 -8.00 0.34
N ASP A 33 7.75 -8.96 -0.15
CA ASP A 33 7.86 -9.25 -1.57
C ASP A 33 7.05 -10.47 -2.02
N ASP A 34 6.36 -11.11 -1.09
CA ASP A 34 5.60 -12.33 -1.32
C ASP A 34 4.18 -12.17 -0.77
N GLY A 35 3.19 -12.26 -1.67
CA GLY A 35 1.79 -12.12 -1.30
C GLY A 35 1.33 -13.10 -0.21
N ALA A 36 1.94 -14.29 -0.16
CA ALA A 36 1.57 -15.30 0.83
C ALA A 36 1.90 -14.88 2.27
N ARG A 37 2.79 -13.91 2.46
CA ARG A 37 3.21 -13.46 3.79
C ARG A 37 2.55 -12.16 4.22
N VAL A 38 1.71 -11.57 3.37
CA VAL A 38 1.16 -10.24 3.63
C VAL A 38 0.24 -10.22 4.85
N LEU A 39 -0.68 -11.16 4.96
CA LEU A 39 -1.64 -11.16 6.07
C LEU A 39 -0.96 -11.30 7.43
N ASP A 40 0.02 -12.20 7.53
CA ASP A 40 0.80 -12.35 8.76
C ASP A 40 1.60 -11.08 9.07
N ALA A 41 2.20 -10.48 8.05
CA ALA A 41 2.97 -9.25 8.23
C ALA A 41 2.09 -8.10 8.71
N VAL A 42 0.88 -7.96 8.18
CA VAL A 42 -0.06 -6.92 8.61
C VAL A 42 -0.40 -7.09 10.10
N GLY A 43 -0.68 -8.33 10.50
CA GLY A 43 -0.99 -8.62 11.90
C GLY A 43 0.17 -8.36 12.84
N ASP A 44 1.37 -8.78 12.44
CA ASP A 44 2.56 -8.68 13.30
C ASP A 44 3.10 -7.25 13.38
N PHE A 45 3.12 -6.54 12.26
CA PHE A 45 3.69 -5.19 12.19
C PHE A 45 2.72 -4.11 12.66
N ALA A 46 1.44 -4.34 12.49
CA ALA A 46 0.38 -3.36 12.81
C ALA A 46 0.66 -2.01 12.15
N PRO A 47 0.72 -1.94 10.80
CA PRO A 47 1.07 -0.69 10.11
C PRO A 47 -0.02 0.36 10.21
N ASP A 48 0.39 1.62 10.06
CA ASP A 48 -0.53 2.76 9.94
C ASP A 48 -1.01 2.95 8.50
N LEU A 49 -0.27 2.40 7.54
CA LEU A 49 -0.57 2.49 6.11
C LEU A 49 0.03 1.28 5.40
N ILE A 50 -0.68 0.78 4.41
CA ILE A 50 -0.19 -0.28 3.53
C ILE A 50 -0.13 0.26 2.10
N THR A 51 1.02 0.12 1.43
CA THR A 51 1.08 0.30 -0.02
C THR A 51 1.07 -1.08 -0.65
N MET A 52 0.14 -1.30 -1.57
CA MET A 52 -0.14 -2.63 -2.12
C MET A 52 -0.02 -2.63 -3.64
N ASP A 53 1.00 -3.33 -4.16
CA ASP A 53 1.06 -3.63 -5.58
C ASP A 53 -0.08 -4.61 -5.90
N ILE A 54 -0.86 -4.27 -6.91
CA ILE A 54 -2.02 -5.10 -7.28
C ILE A 54 -1.60 -6.33 -8.08
N HIS A 55 -0.49 -6.25 -8.81
CA HIS A 55 -0.04 -7.31 -9.72
C HIS A 55 1.11 -8.13 -9.14
N LEU A 56 0.82 -8.78 -8.02
CA LEU A 56 1.78 -9.70 -7.40
C LEU A 56 1.71 -11.06 -8.08
N PRO A 57 2.84 -11.79 -8.16
CA PRO A 57 2.79 -13.17 -8.64
C PRO A 57 2.03 -14.06 -7.65
N HIS A 58 1.26 -15.00 -8.16
CA HIS A 58 0.56 -16.05 -7.43
C HIS A 58 -0.59 -15.61 -6.54
N VAL A 59 -0.65 -14.34 -6.12
CA VAL A 59 -1.73 -13.84 -5.24
C VAL A 59 -2.20 -12.50 -5.76
N SER A 60 -3.51 -12.33 -5.90
CA SER A 60 -4.08 -11.06 -6.31
C SER A 60 -4.03 -10.03 -5.18
N GLY A 61 -3.50 -8.85 -5.46
CA GLY A 61 -3.52 -7.74 -4.51
C GLY A 61 -4.93 -7.35 -4.10
N ARG A 62 -5.87 -7.42 -5.03
CA ARG A 62 -7.29 -7.20 -4.79
C ARG A 62 -7.85 -8.13 -3.72
N LYS A 63 -7.51 -9.41 -3.82
CA LYS A 63 -7.95 -10.42 -2.84
C LYS A 63 -7.36 -10.12 -1.46
N LEU A 64 -6.08 -9.74 -1.42
CA LEU A 64 -5.43 -9.39 -0.17
C LEU A 64 -6.10 -8.17 0.49
N ILE A 65 -6.42 -7.15 -0.30
CA ILE A 65 -7.13 -5.97 0.20
C ILE A 65 -8.46 -6.39 0.83
N ARG A 66 -9.20 -7.24 0.14
CA ARG A 66 -10.49 -7.73 0.61
C ARG A 66 -10.36 -8.45 1.94
N GLU A 67 -9.36 -9.32 2.07
CA GLU A 67 -9.13 -10.08 3.30
C GLU A 67 -8.72 -9.19 4.46
N ILE A 68 -7.86 -8.19 4.22
CA ILE A 68 -7.48 -7.22 5.25
C ILE A 68 -8.70 -6.45 5.73
N LYS A 69 -9.57 -6.04 4.82
CA LYS A 69 -10.76 -5.24 5.17
C LYS A 69 -11.87 -6.05 5.83
N ARG A 70 -11.88 -7.37 5.67
CA ARG A 70 -12.83 -8.24 6.35
C ARG A 70 -12.48 -8.51 7.81
N ASN A 71 -11.22 -8.35 8.18
CA ASN A 71 -10.77 -8.60 9.54
C ASN A 71 -10.96 -7.32 10.37
N PRO A 72 -11.81 -7.36 11.42
CA PRO A 72 -12.08 -6.17 12.24
C PRO A 72 -10.83 -5.56 12.87
N GLU A 73 -9.78 -6.36 13.09
CA GLU A 73 -8.53 -5.86 13.68
C GLU A 73 -7.71 -5.05 12.70
N THR A 74 -7.90 -5.24 11.39
CA THR A 74 -7.10 -4.57 10.36
C THR A 74 -7.93 -3.72 9.40
N ALA A 75 -9.25 -3.76 9.52
CA ALA A 75 -10.16 -3.11 8.57
C ALA A 75 -9.96 -1.59 8.50
N GLN A 76 -9.49 -0.97 9.57
CA GLN A 76 -9.30 0.49 9.63
C GLN A 76 -7.98 0.96 9.00
N ILE A 77 -7.07 0.04 8.69
CA ILE A 77 -5.77 0.42 8.13
C ILE A 77 -5.96 0.89 6.68
N PRO A 78 -5.58 2.13 6.33
CA PRO A 78 -5.72 2.59 4.95
C PRO A 78 -4.77 1.83 4.02
N ILE A 79 -5.25 1.51 2.83
CA ILE A 79 -4.49 0.79 1.83
C ILE A 79 -4.40 1.65 0.57
N LEU A 80 -3.17 1.96 0.16
CA LEU A 80 -2.90 2.65 -1.09
C LEU A 80 -2.56 1.59 -2.14
N ALA A 81 -3.47 1.38 -3.07
CA ALA A 81 -3.26 0.44 -4.16
C ALA A 81 -2.42 1.09 -5.26
N ILE A 82 -1.41 0.38 -5.73
CA ILE A 82 -0.53 0.86 -6.80
C ILE A 82 -0.53 -0.17 -7.92
N THR A 83 -0.79 0.27 -9.15
CA THR A 83 -0.96 -0.64 -10.26
C THR A 83 -0.28 -0.13 -11.53
N ALA A 84 0.17 -1.06 -12.37
CA ALA A 84 0.69 -0.75 -13.70
C ALA A 84 -0.44 -0.49 -14.70
N TYR A 85 -1.67 -0.84 -14.37
CA TYR A 85 -2.83 -0.67 -15.25
C TYR A 85 -3.75 0.41 -14.71
N ALA A 86 -3.95 1.48 -15.50
CA ALA A 86 -4.70 2.64 -15.10
C ALA A 86 -6.14 2.65 -15.63
N GLY A 87 -6.74 1.48 -15.83
CA GLY A 87 -8.10 1.39 -16.34
C GLY A 87 -9.13 1.81 -15.30
N LYS A 88 -10.16 2.54 -15.72
CA LYS A 88 -11.21 3.01 -14.82
C LYS A 88 -11.95 1.85 -14.13
N ARG A 89 -12.18 0.76 -14.84
CA ARG A 89 -12.82 -0.43 -14.28
C ARG A 89 -11.95 -1.08 -13.21
N ASP A 90 -10.63 -1.09 -13.43
CA ASP A 90 -9.69 -1.64 -12.46
C ASP A 90 -9.70 -0.80 -11.20
N GLU A 91 -9.69 0.51 -11.33
CA GLU A 91 -9.77 1.41 -10.19
C GLU A 91 -11.04 1.18 -9.38
N GLU A 92 -12.19 1.12 -10.04
CA GLU A 92 -13.46 0.89 -9.38
C GLU A 92 -13.48 -0.43 -8.63
N GLY A 93 -12.95 -1.49 -9.24
CA GLY A 93 -12.89 -2.81 -8.61
C GLY A 93 -11.96 -2.85 -7.40
N ILE A 94 -10.83 -2.15 -7.51
CA ILE A 94 -9.84 -2.05 -6.42
C ILE A 94 -10.41 -1.27 -5.25
N ARG A 95 -11.07 -0.13 -5.52
CA ARG A 95 -11.71 0.66 -4.47
C ARG A 95 -12.87 -0.10 -3.83
N ARG A 96 -13.61 -0.86 -4.63
CA ARG A 96 -14.72 -1.70 -4.13
C ARG A 96 -14.22 -2.82 -3.24
N ALA A 97 -13.01 -3.32 -3.50
CA ALA A 97 -12.37 -4.31 -2.63
C ALA A 97 -11.99 -3.73 -1.26
N GLY A 98 -11.85 -2.40 -1.18
CA GLY A 98 -11.57 -1.71 0.07
C GLY A 98 -10.37 -0.79 0.08
N ALA A 99 -9.73 -0.56 -1.08
CA ALA A 99 -8.60 0.35 -1.16
C ALA A 99 -9.05 1.77 -0.84
N SER A 100 -8.26 2.46 -0.02
CA SER A 100 -8.54 3.84 0.39
C SER A 100 -8.00 4.85 -0.62
N GLY A 101 -6.95 4.48 -1.36
CA GLY A 101 -6.34 5.30 -2.39
C GLY A 101 -5.88 4.46 -3.56
N TYR A 102 -5.54 5.12 -4.65
CA TYR A 102 -5.17 4.46 -5.90
C TYR A 102 -4.18 5.30 -6.67
N LEU A 103 -3.07 4.70 -7.10
CA LEU A 103 -2.09 5.35 -7.96
C LEU A 103 -1.68 4.40 -9.10
N ALA A 104 -1.48 4.97 -10.28
CA ALA A 104 -1.01 4.22 -11.45
C ALA A 104 0.49 4.45 -11.65
N LYS A 105 1.21 3.40 -12.01
CA LYS A 105 2.63 3.50 -12.39
C LYS A 105 2.75 4.02 -13.82
N PRO A 106 3.76 4.80 -14.14
CA PRO A 106 4.78 5.35 -13.25
C PRO A 106 4.24 6.50 -12.42
N LEU A 107 4.71 6.62 -11.19
CA LEU A 107 4.26 7.69 -10.29
C LEU A 107 5.47 8.51 -9.81
N SER A 108 5.23 9.79 -9.55
CA SER A 108 6.27 10.67 -9.03
C SER A 108 6.33 10.61 -7.51
N ILE A 109 7.42 11.13 -6.95
CA ILE A 109 7.55 11.27 -5.50
C ILE A 109 6.41 12.13 -4.94
N ASP A 110 6.09 13.23 -5.60
CA ASP A 110 5.04 14.13 -5.15
C ASP A 110 3.66 13.45 -5.16
N GLN A 111 3.34 12.69 -6.20
CA GLN A 111 2.08 11.94 -6.26
C GLN A 111 1.99 10.95 -5.10
N LEU A 112 3.07 10.23 -4.83
CA LEU A 112 3.11 9.25 -3.76
C LEU A 112 2.91 9.92 -2.40
N LEU A 113 3.68 10.97 -2.11
CA LEU A 113 3.61 11.64 -0.82
C LEU A 113 2.29 12.38 -0.59
N ASP A 114 1.72 13.00 -1.62
CA ASP A 114 0.42 13.65 -1.50
C ASP A 114 -0.66 12.64 -1.12
N GLU A 115 -0.66 11.48 -1.77
CA GLU A 115 -1.66 10.45 -1.48
C GLU A 115 -1.45 9.87 -0.08
N VAL A 116 -0.22 9.61 0.30
CA VAL A 116 0.12 9.11 1.63
C VAL A 116 -0.33 10.09 2.71
N ASP A 117 -0.03 11.38 2.54
CA ASP A 117 -0.43 12.42 3.49
C ASP A 117 -1.95 12.49 3.63
N THR A 118 -2.67 12.38 2.52
CA THR A 118 -4.13 12.36 2.52
C THR A 118 -4.66 11.18 3.33
N LEU A 119 -4.11 9.99 3.10
CA LEU A 119 -4.58 8.76 3.73
C LEU A 119 -4.23 8.71 5.23
N LEU A 120 -3.11 9.30 5.62
CA LEU A 120 -2.72 9.39 7.02
C LEU A 120 -3.39 10.54 7.76
N GLY A 121 -4.12 11.40 7.03
CA GLY A 121 -4.77 12.56 7.63
C GLY A 121 -3.80 13.65 8.03
N GLU A 122 -2.60 13.66 7.45
CA GLU A 122 -1.58 14.65 7.76
C GLU A 122 -1.69 15.86 6.85
N PRO A 123 -1.27 17.07 7.33
CA PRO A 123 -1.30 18.24 6.47
C PRO A 123 -0.40 18.06 5.26
N VAL A 124 -0.91 18.46 4.09
CA VAL A 124 -0.16 18.48 2.85
C VAL A 124 0.69 19.75 2.83
N HIS A 125 1.96 19.61 2.57
CA HIS A 125 2.89 20.74 2.51
C HIS A 125 3.35 21.01 1.09
#